data_2865793569e886e8190e34472176d600
#
_entry.id   2865793569e886e8190e34472176d600
#
_cell.length_a   1.000
_cell.length_b   1.000
_cell.length_c   1.000
_cell.angle_alpha   90.00
_cell.angle_beta   90.00
_cell.angle_gamma   90.00
#
_symmetry.space_group_name_H-M   'P 1'
#
loop_
_entity.id
_entity.type
_entity.pdbx_description
1 polymer ?
#
loop_
_entity_poly.entity_id
_entity_poly.type
_entity_poly.pdbx_seq_one_letter_code
_entity_poly.pdbx_strand_id
1 'polypeptide(L)'
;MTITIVCDILGEENNGTTIACMNLIRYLRAQGHTVRVVCADQDKAGNECFYVVPERNLYLLNPIVERNGVTLPRVDRSILEEAIRDCDVVHTTFVLRLSHTAVKIAKAYNKPITSSFHCQAENVTAHFLCKDSAAINRGVYRACYQMVYQYSDIIHYPTQFIRDTFEAVVGPTNGRVISNGVNSMFTPGPATRPEGLEGKFLIVSTGRLSSEKNQEILIEAIGRSAYREQIHLILAGEGPREAHYRHLAERCGVDMEISFFTRQELLNLLRCADLYCHPAEVEIESIACLEAIACGLVPVIADSPKSAAKAFALDDKSLFKNKDAEDMARKIDYWVSHPDERADYSRKYLDSGTQFEQQSCMRQMEQMLFDAVAMAGAPV
;
A
#
# COMPACT_ATOMS: atom_id res chain seq x y z
N MET A 1 -21.73 -6.51 15.40
CA MET A 1 -21.27 -5.23 15.98
C MET A 1 -21.61 -4.07 15.08
N THR A 2 -21.76 -2.87 15.65
CA THR A 2 -21.79 -1.61 14.93
C THR A 2 -20.40 -0.99 14.97
N ILE A 3 -19.73 -0.88 13.82
CA ILE A 3 -18.35 -0.42 13.69
C ILE A 3 -18.36 0.92 12.96
N THR A 4 -17.75 1.95 13.54
CA THR A 4 -17.58 3.23 12.85
C THR A 4 -16.15 3.33 12.30
N ILE A 5 -15.99 3.34 10.98
CA ILE A 5 -14.72 3.51 10.30
C ILE A 5 -14.59 4.97 9.84
N VAL A 6 -13.51 5.62 10.27
CA VAL A 6 -13.23 7.03 9.93
C VAL A 6 -12.10 7.10 8.93
N CYS A 7 -12.41 7.58 7.73
CA CYS A 7 -11.51 7.65 6.59
C CYS A 7 -11.22 9.12 6.27
N ASP A 8 -10.06 9.63 6.71
CA ASP A 8 -9.61 10.99 6.34
C ASP A 8 -9.37 11.11 4.82
N ILE A 9 -9.02 9.99 4.18
CA ILE A 9 -8.74 9.89 2.75
C ILE A 9 -9.51 8.68 2.23
N LEU A 10 -10.63 8.92 1.58
CA LEU A 10 -11.40 7.94 0.84
C LEU A 10 -11.80 8.59 -0.48
N GLY A 11 -11.59 7.90 -1.57
CA GLY A 11 -11.90 8.35 -2.92
C GLY A 11 -11.87 7.15 -3.86
N GLU A 12 -11.36 7.33 -5.06
CA GLU A 12 -11.16 6.23 -6.00
C GLU A 12 -10.19 5.19 -5.45
N GLU A 13 -10.44 3.91 -5.74
CA GLU A 13 -9.60 2.78 -5.31
C GLU A 13 -8.32 2.68 -6.17
N ASN A 14 -7.58 3.77 -6.24
CA ASN A 14 -6.35 3.91 -7.03
C ASN A 14 -5.06 3.94 -6.17
N ASN A 15 -5.19 3.84 -4.86
CA ASN A 15 -4.05 3.82 -3.94
C ASN A 15 -4.24 2.76 -2.84
N GLY A 16 -3.13 2.27 -2.29
CA GLY A 16 -3.11 1.15 -1.34
C GLY A 16 -3.93 1.39 -0.07
N THR A 17 -3.96 2.62 0.46
CA THR A 17 -4.72 2.95 1.68
C THR A 17 -6.22 2.86 1.44
N THR A 18 -6.71 3.44 0.34
CA THR A 18 -8.14 3.37 -0.03
C THR A 18 -8.56 1.93 -0.32
N ILE A 19 -7.74 1.17 -1.06
CA ILE A 19 -8.00 -0.25 -1.35
C ILE A 19 -8.09 -1.05 -0.05
N ALA A 20 -7.14 -0.90 0.87
CA ALA A 20 -7.14 -1.61 2.16
C ALA A 20 -8.39 -1.28 2.99
N CYS A 21 -8.75 0.01 3.07
CA CYS A 21 -9.94 0.47 3.77
C CYS A 21 -11.23 -0.12 3.18
N MET A 22 -11.38 -0.07 1.86
CA MET A 22 -12.58 -0.59 1.18
C MET A 22 -12.68 -2.11 1.29
N ASN A 23 -11.55 -2.82 1.26
CA ASN A 23 -11.53 -4.27 1.48
C ASN A 23 -12.01 -4.62 2.90
N LEU A 24 -11.55 -3.89 3.92
CA LEU A 24 -12.01 -4.08 5.30
C LEU A 24 -13.51 -3.80 5.43
N ILE A 25 -14.01 -2.70 4.86
CA ILE A 25 -15.43 -2.35 4.89
C ILE A 25 -16.28 -3.45 4.24
N ARG A 26 -15.90 -3.91 3.05
CA ARG A 26 -16.61 -4.97 2.32
C ARG A 26 -16.62 -6.28 3.12
N TYR A 27 -15.47 -6.65 3.66
CA TYR A 27 -15.35 -7.87 4.47
C TYR A 27 -16.26 -7.81 5.70
N LEU A 28 -16.16 -6.76 6.51
CA LEU A 28 -16.96 -6.62 7.73
C LEU A 28 -18.46 -6.61 7.46
N ARG A 29 -18.90 -5.95 6.38
CA ARG A 29 -20.30 -5.99 5.94
C ARG A 29 -20.74 -7.40 5.53
N ALA A 30 -19.87 -8.13 4.83
CA ALA A 30 -20.15 -9.53 4.44
C ALA A 30 -20.22 -10.48 5.66
N GLN A 31 -19.54 -10.15 6.78
CA GLN A 31 -19.66 -10.87 8.04
C GLN A 31 -20.91 -10.47 8.86
N GLY A 32 -21.77 -9.60 8.33
CA GLY A 32 -23.01 -9.18 8.99
C GLY A 32 -22.86 -8.05 10.00
N HIS A 33 -21.73 -7.33 9.99
CA HIS A 33 -21.57 -6.14 10.83
C HIS A 33 -22.26 -4.92 10.22
N THR A 34 -22.78 -4.04 11.07
CA THR A 34 -23.20 -2.69 10.66
C THR A 34 -21.97 -1.81 10.59
N VAL A 35 -21.53 -1.44 9.39
CA VAL A 35 -20.33 -0.63 9.18
C VAL A 35 -20.72 0.78 8.72
N ARG A 36 -20.58 1.75 9.64
CA ARG A 36 -20.72 3.18 9.38
C ARG A 36 -19.40 3.74 8.89
N VAL A 37 -19.40 4.47 7.79
CA VAL A 37 -18.20 5.04 7.18
C VAL A 37 -18.28 6.55 7.19
N VAL A 38 -17.37 7.21 7.90
CA VAL A 38 -17.26 8.67 7.89
C VAL A 38 -16.15 9.08 6.93
N CYS A 39 -16.48 9.82 5.87
CA CYS A 39 -15.53 10.24 4.83
C CYS A 39 -15.94 11.57 4.20
N ALA A 40 -15.04 12.14 3.35
CA ALA A 40 -15.33 13.34 2.57
C ALA A 40 -15.69 13.05 1.09
N ASP A 41 -15.79 11.78 0.71
CA ASP A 41 -16.13 11.37 -0.66
C ASP A 41 -17.60 11.67 -0.97
N GLN A 42 -17.84 12.74 -1.76
CA GLN A 42 -19.18 13.22 -2.07
C GLN A 42 -19.97 12.22 -2.94
N ASP A 43 -19.32 11.34 -3.70
CA ASP A 43 -19.98 10.31 -4.50
C ASP A 43 -20.65 9.23 -3.62
N LYS A 44 -20.30 9.18 -2.34
CA LYS A 44 -20.94 8.30 -1.35
C LYS A 44 -22.12 8.93 -0.64
N ALA A 45 -22.40 10.23 -0.91
CA ALA A 45 -23.50 10.93 -0.26
C ALA A 45 -24.86 10.27 -0.59
N GLY A 46 -25.66 10.06 0.45
CA GLY A 46 -26.95 9.37 0.33
C GLY A 46 -26.89 7.83 0.29
N ASN A 47 -25.69 7.23 0.24
CA ASN A 47 -25.55 5.79 0.36
C ASN A 47 -25.74 5.36 1.83
N GLU A 48 -26.39 4.22 2.03
CA GLU A 48 -26.64 3.68 3.36
C GLU A 48 -25.36 3.47 4.15
N CYS A 49 -25.36 3.89 5.41
CA CYS A 49 -24.22 3.83 6.34
C CYS A 49 -22.99 4.66 5.93
N PHE A 50 -23.12 5.60 4.99
CA PHE A 50 -22.08 6.60 4.73
C PHE A 50 -22.46 7.95 5.35
N TYR A 51 -21.57 8.46 6.18
CA TYR A 51 -21.67 9.75 6.87
C TYR A 51 -20.68 10.71 6.19
N VAL A 52 -21.16 11.42 5.17
CA VAL A 52 -20.29 12.24 4.33
C VAL A 52 -20.14 13.63 4.95
N VAL A 53 -18.89 13.98 5.29
CA VAL A 53 -18.54 15.33 5.76
C VAL A 53 -18.20 16.24 4.57
N PRO A 54 -18.39 17.58 4.71
CA PRO A 54 -18.01 18.49 3.65
C PRO A 54 -16.53 18.42 3.28
N GLU A 55 -16.20 18.74 2.04
CA GLU A 55 -14.83 18.89 1.59
C GLU A 55 -14.22 20.20 2.09
N ARG A 56 -12.92 20.16 2.32
CA ARG A 56 -12.14 21.34 2.67
C ARG A 56 -11.52 21.94 1.43
N ASN A 57 -11.96 23.14 1.08
CA ASN A 57 -11.32 23.91 0.02
C ASN A 57 -10.00 24.54 0.53
N LEU A 58 -8.88 24.20 -0.10
CA LEU A 58 -7.55 24.75 0.18
C LEU A 58 -7.14 25.84 -0.82
N TYR A 59 -8.08 26.33 -1.66
CA TYR A 59 -7.86 27.35 -2.67
C TYR A 59 -6.66 27.03 -3.60
N LEU A 60 -5.52 27.68 -3.38
CA LEU A 60 -4.32 27.56 -4.21
C LEU A 60 -3.65 26.17 -4.15
N LEU A 61 -3.93 25.37 -3.13
CA LEU A 61 -3.34 24.03 -2.95
C LEU A 61 -4.24 22.90 -3.48
N ASN A 62 -5.50 23.20 -3.84
CA ASN A 62 -6.41 22.20 -4.39
C ASN A 62 -5.82 21.43 -5.57
N PRO A 63 -5.18 22.06 -6.59
CA PRO A 63 -4.63 21.32 -7.72
C PRO A 63 -3.55 20.31 -7.34
N ILE A 64 -2.81 20.57 -6.24
CA ILE A 64 -1.79 19.63 -5.73
C ILE A 64 -2.46 18.44 -5.03
N VAL A 65 -3.51 18.70 -4.28
CA VAL A 65 -4.25 17.66 -3.52
C VAL A 65 -5.02 16.77 -4.49
N GLU A 66 -5.77 17.37 -5.43
CA GLU A 66 -6.54 16.68 -6.46
C GLU A 66 -5.66 15.82 -7.38
N ARG A 67 -4.49 16.35 -7.79
CA ARG A 67 -3.51 15.61 -8.59
C ARG A 67 -2.97 14.36 -7.86
N ASN A 68 -3.07 14.31 -6.53
CA ASN A 68 -2.75 13.15 -5.73
C ASN A 68 -3.95 12.21 -5.49
N GLY A 69 -5.13 12.50 -6.06
CA GLY A 69 -6.35 11.73 -5.85
C GLY A 69 -6.86 11.75 -4.41
N VAL A 70 -6.57 12.85 -3.69
CA VAL A 70 -6.90 12.98 -2.26
C VAL A 70 -7.89 14.10 -2.06
N THR A 71 -9.01 13.83 -1.38
CA THR A 71 -9.96 14.83 -0.90
C THR A 71 -9.74 15.04 0.59
N LEU A 72 -9.53 16.29 1.02
CA LEU A 72 -9.36 16.59 2.44
C LEU A 72 -10.70 16.94 3.10
N PRO A 73 -11.04 16.29 4.24
CA PRO A 73 -12.29 16.53 4.94
C PRO A 73 -12.28 17.88 5.70
N ARG A 74 -13.40 18.56 5.66
CA ARG A 74 -13.76 19.57 6.64
C ARG A 74 -14.49 18.89 7.79
N VAL A 75 -13.92 18.97 8.98
CA VAL A 75 -14.50 18.32 10.16
C VAL A 75 -15.90 18.87 10.44
N ASP A 76 -16.89 17.98 10.46
CA ASP A 76 -18.22 18.23 10.99
C ASP A 76 -18.42 17.36 12.24
N ARG A 77 -18.49 18.04 13.41
CA ARG A 77 -18.58 17.35 14.69
C ARG A 77 -19.92 16.65 14.89
N SER A 78 -21.00 17.20 14.36
CA SER A 78 -22.35 16.61 14.51
C SER A 78 -22.46 15.27 13.78
N ILE A 79 -21.92 15.20 12.57
CA ILE A 79 -21.87 13.97 11.76
C ILE A 79 -21.01 12.89 12.47
N LEU A 80 -19.84 13.27 13.02
CA LEU A 80 -19.01 12.36 13.78
C LEU A 80 -19.70 11.85 15.05
N GLU A 81 -20.36 12.73 15.81
CA GLU A 81 -21.10 12.33 17.02
C GLU A 81 -22.26 11.40 16.71
N GLU A 82 -22.99 11.63 15.61
CA GLU A 82 -24.06 10.75 15.15
C GLU A 82 -23.52 9.36 14.79
N ALA A 83 -22.39 9.29 14.06
CA ALA A 83 -21.80 8.03 13.65
C ALA A 83 -21.20 7.23 14.82
N ILE A 84 -20.70 7.92 15.88
CA ILE A 84 -19.91 7.30 16.97
C ILE A 84 -20.75 6.98 18.20
N ARG A 85 -21.76 7.76 18.53
CA ARG A 85 -22.47 7.73 19.82
C ARG A 85 -22.86 6.33 20.30
N ASP A 86 -23.40 5.52 19.43
CA ASP A 86 -23.95 4.18 19.72
C ASP A 86 -23.24 3.04 18.96
N CYS A 87 -22.01 3.29 18.45
CA CYS A 87 -21.19 2.22 17.90
C CYS A 87 -20.53 1.38 19.01
N ASP A 88 -20.09 0.18 18.66
CA ASP A 88 -19.33 -0.70 19.57
C ASP A 88 -17.85 -0.36 19.58
N VAL A 89 -17.29 0.07 18.44
CA VAL A 89 -15.87 0.40 18.25
C VAL A 89 -15.69 1.44 17.15
N VAL A 90 -14.69 2.30 17.32
CA VAL A 90 -14.23 3.26 16.31
C VAL A 90 -12.91 2.79 15.73
N HIS A 91 -12.81 2.73 14.41
CA HIS A 91 -11.60 2.43 13.69
C HIS A 91 -11.18 3.62 12.81
N THR A 92 -9.95 4.11 12.96
CA THR A 92 -9.41 5.18 12.11
C THR A 92 -8.39 4.61 11.12
N THR A 93 -8.44 5.08 9.87
CA THR A 93 -7.59 4.54 8.80
C THR A 93 -6.41 5.43 8.44
N PHE A 94 -6.41 6.69 8.90
CA PHE A 94 -5.35 7.65 8.61
C PHE A 94 -5.20 8.67 9.73
N VAL A 95 -4.22 9.60 9.63
CA VAL A 95 -3.88 10.55 10.69
C VAL A 95 -4.03 11.98 10.20
N LEU A 96 -5.28 12.47 10.10
CA LEU A 96 -5.58 13.86 9.82
C LEU A 96 -6.62 14.39 10.84
N ARG A 97 -7.18 15.55 10.53
CA ARG A 97 -8.09 16.27 11.47
C ARG A 97 -9.39 15.52 11.75
N LEU A 98 -9.92 14.78 10.79
CA LEU A 98 -11.16 14.03 10.96
C LEU A 98 -10.95 12.91 11.99
N SER A 99 -9.93 12.05 11.78
CA SER A 99 -9.55 11.01 12.73
C SER A 99 -9.19 11.56 14.11
N HIS A 100 -8.42 12.68 14.17
CA HIS A 100 -8.12 13.33 15.45
C HIS A 100 -9.38 13.75 16.22
N THR A 101 -10.38 14.31 15.54
CA THR A 101 -11.63 14.68 16.18
C THR A 101 -12.45 13.44 16.58
N ALA A 102 -12.48 12.44 15.71
CA ALA A 102 -13.19 11.18 15.97
C ALA A 102 -12.66 10.46 17.21
N VAL A 103 -11.33 10.33 17.39
CA VAL A 103 -10.77 9.66 18.60
C VAL A 103 -11.08 10.43 19.87
N LYS A 104 -11.15 11.77 19.84
CA LYS A 104 -11.58 12.57 21.00
C LYS A 104 -13.05 12.40 21.34
N ILE A 105 -13.92 12.30 20.32
CA ILE A 105 -15.35 12.02 20.51
C ILE A 105 -15.52 10.60 21.06
N ALA A 106 -14.83 9.60 20.47
CA ALA A 106 -14.88 8.22 20.93
C ALA A 106 -14.47 8.10 22.40
N LYS A 107 -13.37 8.75 22.82
CA LYS A 107 -12.98 8.81 24.25
C LYS A 107 -14.07 9.45 25.14
N ALA A 108 -14.72 10.53 24.69
CA ALA A 108 -15.77 11.19 25.45
C ALA A 108 -17.01 10.28 25.63
N TYR A 109 -17.27 9.38 24.69
CA TYR A 109 -18.34 8.36 24.75
C TYR A 109 -17.88 7.02 25.30
N ASN A 110 -16.63 6.91 25.82
CA ASN A 110 -16.02 5.66 26.32
C ASN A 110 -16.07 4.53 25.29
N LYS A 111 -15.88 4.84 24.00
CA LYS A 111 -15.82 3.84 22.93
C LYS A 111 -14.41 3.32 22.73
N PRO A 112 -14.22 2.00 22.55
CA PRO A 112 -12.95 1.43 22.13
C PRO A 112 -12.48 2.03 20.82
N ILE A 113 -11.16 2.21 20.69
CA ILE A 113 -10.55 2.83 19.51
C ILE A 113 -9.46 1.93 18.96
N THR A 114 -9.56 1.61 17.68
CA THR A 114 -8.47 0.99 16.92
C THR A 114 -8.03 1.91 15.80
N SER A 115 -6.78 1.79 15.35
CA SER A 115 -6.27 2.64 14.28
C SER A 115 -5.35 1.84 13.37
N SER A 116 -5.49 1.99 12.05
CA SER A 116 -4.54 1.45 11.07
C SER A 116 -3.41 2.42 10.79
N PHE A 117 -2.20 1.89 10.66
CA PHE A 117 -1.00 2.66 10.37
C PHE A 117 -0.69 2.63 8.87
N HIS A 118 -1.11 3.67 8.15
CA HIS A 118 -0.88 3.82 6.71
C HIS A 118 -0.04 5.05 6.34
N CYS A 119 0.60 5.69 7.33
CA CYS A 119 1.36 6.93 7.14
C CYS A 119 2.83 6.73 7.44
N GLN A 120 3.65 6.43 6.42
CA GLN A 120 5.10 6.45 6.55
C GLN A 120 5.61 7.89 6.42
N ALA A 121 6.39 8.35 7.38
CA ALA A 121 6.88 9.74 7.41
C ALA A 121 7.67 10.12 6.16
N GLU A 122 8.48 9.19 5.64
CA GLU A 122 9.30 9.35 4.45
C GLU A 122 8.45 9.62 3.19
N ASN A 123 7.25 9.02 3.09
CA ASN A 123 6.31 9.31 1.99
C ASN A 123 5.77 10.74 2.08
N VAL A 124 5.46 11.22 3.29
CA VAL A 124 4.98 12.58 3.52
C VAL A 124 6.07 13.59 3.23
N THR A 125 7.28 13.36 3.74
CA THR A 125 8.40 14.30 3.63
C THR A 125 9.05 14.28 2.25
N ALA A 126 8.84 13.24 1.43
CA ALA A 126 9.26 13.19 0.03
C ALA A 126 8.66 14.34 -0.79
N HIS A 127 7.41 14.71 -0.53
CA HIS A 127 6.76 15.85 -1.21
C HIS A 127 7.42 17.21 -0.92
N PHE A 128 8.20 17.31 0.17
CA PHE A 128 8.93 18.51 0.59
C PHE A 128 10.45 18.37 0.40
N LEU A 129 10.92 17.37 -0.36
CA LEU A 129 12.33 17.06 -0.58
C LEU A 129 13.13 16.78 0.72
N CYS A 130 12.44 16.36 1.79
CA CYS A 130 13.01 16.14 3.12
C CYS A 130 12.97 14.66 3.56
N LYS A 131 12.70 13.72 2.65
CA LYS A 131 12.54 12.28 2.96
C LYS A 131 13.74 11.64 3.66
N ASP A 132 14.93 12.23 3.51
CA ASP A 132 16.17 11.74 4.11
C ASP A 132 16.51 12.38 5.47
N SER A 133 15.68 13.34 5.93
CA SER A 133 15.87 13.99 7.22
C SER A 133 15.27 13.17 8.36
N ALA A 134 16.11 12.40 9.06
CA ALA A 134 15.69 11.61 10.21
C ALA A 134 15.05 12.44 11.33
N ALA A 135 15.44 13.71 11.51
CA ALA A 135 14.85 14.58 12.51
C ALA A 135 13.41 14.99 12.15
N ILE A 136 13.18 15.34 10.87
CA ILE A 136 11.84 15.69 10.38
C ILE A 136 10.93 14.47 10.43
N ASN A 137 11.39 13.30 9.95
CA ASN A 137 10.62 12.06 9.98
C ASN A 137 10.23 11.66 11.40
N ARG A 138 11.14 11.75 12.37
CA ARG A 138 10.80 11.55 13.80
C ARG A 138 9.76 12.56 14.31
N GLY A 139 9.84 13.81 13.86
CA GLY A 139 8.83 14.83 14.17
C GLY A 139 7.44 14.46 13.65
N VAL A 140 7.36 13.96 12.41
CA VAL A 140 6.10 13.49 11.80
C VAL A 140 5.54 12.31 12.59
N TYR A 141 6.34 11.28 12.91
CA TYR A 141 5.86 10.14 13.70
C TYR A 141 5.35 10.55 15.08
N ARG A 142 6.04 11.46 15.80
CA ARG A 142 5.56 12.00 17.08
C ARG A 142 4.25 12.76 16.94
N ALA A 143 4.10 13.55 15.88
CA ALA A 143 2.85 14.27 15.61
C ALA A 143 1.71 13.29 15.33
N CYS A 144 1.93 12.25 14.54
CA CYS A 144 0.95 11.19 14.28
C CYS A 144 0.53 10.50 15.60
N TYR A 145 1.49 10.17 16.46
CA TYR A 145 1.21 9.59 17.76
C TYR A 145 0.34 10.49 18.62
N GLN A 146 0.73 11.77 18.76
CA GLN A 146 -0.01 12.74 19.56
C GLN A 146 -1.41 13.05 19.01
N MET A 147 -1.58 12.97 17.68
CA MET A 147 -2.88 13.27 17.07
C MET A 147 -3.88 12.11 17.21
N VAL A 148 -3.46 10.88 16.98
CA VAL A 148 -4.37 9.73 16.87
C VAL A 148 -3.90 8.54 17.71
N TYR A 149 -2.70 8.04 17.50
CA TYR A 149 -2.31 6.72 18.01
C TYR A 149 -2.22 6.62 19.52
N GLN A 150 -1.94 7.70 20.25
CA GLN A 150 -1.97 7.71 21.73
C GLN A 150 -3.37 7.44 22.32
N TYR A 151 -4.43 7.59 21.54
CA TYR A 151 -5.81 7.34 21.97
C TYR A 151 -6.29 5.94 21.62
N SER A 152 -5.52 5.21 20.79
CA SER A 152 -5.90 3.89 20.29
C SER A 152 -5.62 2.82 21.31
N ASP A 153 -6.61 1.94 21.56
CA ASP A 153 -6.47 0.79 22.43
C ASP A 153 -5.66 -0.31 21.75
N ILE A 154 -5.80 -0.44 20.41
CA ILE A 154 -4.96 -1.31 19.58
C ILE A 154 -4.59 -0.57 18.27
N ILE A 155 -3.33 -0.69 17.85
CA ILE A 155 -2.85 -0.17 16.58
C ILE A 155 -2.56 -1.33 15.63
N HIS A 156 -3.16 -1.29 14.45
CA HIS A 156 -2.86 -2.17 13.33
C HIS A 156 -1.64 -1.64 12.57
N TYR A 157 -0.65 -2.49 12.36
CA TYR A 157 0.51 -2.25 11.51
C TYR A 157 0.50 -3.26 10.35
N PRO A 158 0.62 -2.81 9.09
CA PRO A 158 0.65 -3.75 7.96
C PRO A 158 1.87 -4.67 7.96
N THR A 159 2.99 -4.22 8.54
CA THR A 159 4.24 -4.98 8.60
C THR A 159 4.97 -4.77 9.92
N GLN A 160 5.80 -5.74 10.30
CA GLN A 160 6.69 -5.60 11.46
C GLN A 160 7.68 -4.45 11.27
N PHE A 161 8.16 -4.24 10.02
CA PHE A 161 9.04 -3.14 9.67
C PHE A 161 8.49 -1.78 10.09
N ILE A 162 7.23 -1.46 9.75
CA ILE A 162 6.67 -0.15 10.08
C ILE A 162 6.35 -0.02 11.58
N ARG A 163 5.98 -1.12 12.22
CA ARG A 163 5.84 -1.17 13.68
C ARG A 163 7.16 -0.81 14.37
N ASP A 164 8.24 -1.51 14.04
CA ASP A 164 9.56 -1.28 14.63
C ASP A 164 10.04 0.15 14.36
N THR A 165 9.83 0.65 13.14
CA THR A 165 10.19 2.03 12.76
C THR A 165 9.46 3.07 13.60
N PHE A 166 8.17 2.87 13.83
CA PHE A 166 7.36 3.79 14.63
C PHE A 166 7.65 3.68 16.11
N GLU A 167 7.69 2.47 16.66
CA GLU A 167 7.95 2.21 18.07
C GLU A 167 9.38 2.65 18.50
N ALA A 168 10.35 2.64 17.58
CA ALA A 168 11.68 3.23 17.84
C ALA A 168 11.63 4.75 18.10
N VAL A 169 10.55 5.44 17.71
CA VAL A 169 10.39 6.89 17.90
C VAL A 169 9.49 7.23 19.08
N VAL A 170 8.42 6.46 19.29
CA VAL A 170 7.36 6.79 20.27
C VAL A 170 7.32 5.88 21.47
N GLY A 171 8.11 4.79 21.47
CA GLY A 171 8.07 3.73 22.46
C GLY A 171 7.10 2.60 22.11
N PRO A 172 7.05 1.52 22.91
CA PRO A 172 6.19 0.38 22.68
C PRO A 172 4.71 0.76 22.63
N THR A 173 3.96 0.11 21.74
CA THR A 173 2.52 0.28 21.57
C THR A 173 1.79 -1.05 21.70
N ASN A 174 0.48 -1.02 21.96
CA ASN A 174 -0.34 -2.21 21.84
C ASN A 174 -0.64 -2.47 20.34
N GLY A 175 0.36 -2.97 19.63
CA GLY A 175 0.32 -3.17 18.17
C GLY A 175 -0.08 -4.60 17.78
N ARG A 176 -0.80 -4.71 16.66
CA ARG A 176 -1.02 -5.97 15.93
C ARG A 176 -0.44 -5.83 14.54
N VAL A 177 0.39 -6.78 14.14
CA VAL A 177 0.94 -6.83 12.77
C VAL A 177 0.06 -7.74 11.94
N ILE A 178 -0.66 -7.15 10.99
CA ILE A 178 -1.61 -7.84 10.12
C ILE A 178 -1.44 -7.26 8.71
N SER A 179 -1.13 -8.09 7.72
CA SER A 179 -1.05 -7.63 6.32
C SER A 179 -2.39 -7.10 5.83
N ASN A 180 -2.38 -6.11 4.93
CA ASN A 180 -3.60 -5.67 4.23
C ASN A 180 -4.16 -6.76 3.30
N GLY A 181 -3.36 -7.79 3.02
CA GLY A 181 -3.74 -8.98 2.27
C GLY A 181 -3.78 -8.76 0.76
N VAL A 182 -3.63 -9.87 0.05
CA VAL A 182 -3.72 -9.93 -1.41
C VAL A 182 -5.08 -10.46 -1.82
N ASN A 183 -5.73 -9.79 -2.75
CA ASN A 183 -7.03 -10.22 -3.27
C ASN A 183 -6.92 -11.60 -3.92
N SER A 184 -7.85 -12.49 -3.58
CA SER A 184 -7.87 -13.89 -4.04
C SER A 184 -7.96 -14.08 -5.56
N MET A 185 -8.26 -13.02 -6.33
CA MET A 185 -8.20 -13.08 -7.79
C MET A 185 -6.76 -13.25 -8.30
N PHE A 186 -5.75 -12.71 -7.58
CA PHE A 186 -4.34 -12.85 -7.95
C PHE A 186 -3.84 -14.24 -7.60
N THR A 187 -3.88 -15.11 -8.59
CA THR A 187 -3.45 -16.50 -8.53
C THR A 187 -2.84 -16.89 -9.86
N PRO A 188 -1.98 -17.91 -9.92
CA PRO A 188 -1.54 -18.46 -11.19
C PRO A 188 -2.71 -18.93 -12.05
N GLY A 189 -2.56 -18.87 -13.36
CA GLY A 189 -3.60 -19.31 -14.28
C GLY A 189 -3.25 -19.04 -15.72
N PRO A 190 -4.14 -19.42 -16.65
CA PRO A 190 -3.95 -19.11 -18.05
C PRO A 190 -3.93 -17.61 -18.28
N ALA A 191 -3.07 -17.16 -19.19
CA ALA A 191 -2.96 -15.76 -19.57
C ALA A 191 -2.60 -15.66 -21.06
N THR A 192 -2.98 -14.56 -21.66
CA THR A 192 -2.63 -14.24 -23.03
C THR A 192 -1.57 -13.15 -23.03
N ARG A 193 -0.42 -13.45 -23.61
CA ARG A 193 0.66 -12.47 -23.77
C ARG A 193 0.21 -11.39 -24.76
N PRO A 194 0.52 -10.10 -24.53
CA PRO A 194 0.19 -9.04 -25.47
C PRO A 194 0.77 -9.33 -26.86
N GLU A 195 0.04 -8.96 -27.91
CA GLU A 195 0.45 -9.15 -29.30
C GLU A 195 1.80 -8.45 -29.58
N GLY A 196 2.67 -9.13 -30.32
CA GLY A 196 4.01 -8.61 -30.66
C GLY A 196 5.08 -8.82 -29.59
N LEU A 197 4.73 -9.40 -28.43
CA LEU A 197 5.68 -9.71 -27.36
C LEU A 197 6.01 -11.22 -27.26
N GLU A 198 5.68 -11.98 -28.30
CA GLU A 198 6.02 -13.39 -28.41
C GLU A 198 7.56 -13.54 -28.47
N GLY A 199 8.12 -14.32 -27.57
CA GLY A 199 9.57 -14.56 -27.48
C GLY A 199 10.37 -13.47 -26.78
N LYS A 200 9.76 -12.36 -26.37
CA LYS A 200 10.40 -11.38 -25.45
C LYS A 200 10.38 -11.88 -24.01
N PHE A 201 11.38 -11.51 -23.24
CA PHE A 201 11.39 -11.68 -21.79
C PHE A 201 10.67 -10.48 -21.16
N LEU A 202 9.48 -10.74 -20.61
CA LEU A 202 8.59 -9.69 -20.12
C LEU A 202 8.85 -9.37 -18.64
N ILE A 203 9.32 -8.16 -18.37
CA ILE A 203 9.50 -7.62 -17.02
C ILE A 203 8.35 -6.66 -16.71
N VAL A 204 7.73 -6.83 -15.55
CA VAL A 204 6.66 -5.96 -15.07
C VAL A 204 7.05 -5.27 -13.77
N SER A 205 6.72 -4.00 -13.67
CA SER A 205 6.76 -3.23 -12.41
C SER A 205 5.45 -2.46 -12.26
N THR A 206 4.78 -2.60 -11.13
CA THR A 206 3.46 -2.00 -10.90
C THR A 206 3.53 -0.91 -9.84
N GLY A 207 2.78 0.16 -10.04
CA GLY A 207 2.63 1.23 -9.07
C GLY A 207 2.71 2.63 -9.67
N ARG A 208 2.48 3.63 -8.83
CA ARG A 208 2.54 5.04 -9.22
C ARG A 208 3.90 5.41 -9.79
N LEU A 209 3.93 6.17 -10.87
CA LEU A 209 5.17 6.68 -11.46
C LEU A 209 5.65 7.92 -10.70
N SER A 210 6.38 7.69 -9.62
CA SER A 210 6.81 8.71 -8.66
C SER A 210 8.23 8.45 -8.14
N SER A 211 8.83 9.46 -7.51
CA SER A 211 10.25 9.42 -7.16
C SER A 211 10.61 8.35 -6.10
N GLU A 212 9.68 8.03 -5.21
CA GLU A 212 9.88 7.02 -4.17
C GLU A 212 9.81 5.58 -4.71
N LYS A 213 9.19 5.41 -5.88
CA LYS A 213 9.09 4.10 -6.56
C LYS A 213 10.33 3.76 -7.39
N ASN A 214 11.19 4.74 -7.70
CA ASN A 214 12.51 4.55 -8.32
C ASN A 214 12.53 3.71 -9.62
N GLN A 215 11.47 3.74 -10.45
CA GLN A 215 11.44 3.00 -11.72
C GLN A 215 12.58 3.39 -12.66
N GLU A 216 13.19 4.56 -12.49
CA GLU A 216 14.40 4.98 -13.22
C GLU A 216 15.56 4.00 -13.05
N ILE A 217 15.73 3.42 -11.85
CA ILE A 217 16.78 2.42 -11.58
C ILE A 217 16.53 1.14 -12.40
N LEU A 218 15.27 0.73 -12.56
CA LEU A 218 14.91 -0.41 -13.40
C LEU A 218 15.18 -0.16 -14.87
N ILE A 219 14.81 1.02 -15.38
CA ILE A 219 15.09 1.41 -16.77
C ILE A 219 16.59 1.42 -17.03
N GLU A 220 17.38 2.04 -16.15
CA GLU A 220 18.85 2.05 -16.26
C GLU A 220 19.46 0.64 -16.15
N ALA A 221 18.91 -0.22 -15.30
CA ALA A 221 19.37 -1.59 -15.14
C ALA A 221 19.15 -2.40 -16.42
N ILE A 222 17.95 -2.31 -17.02
CA ILE A 222 17.67 -2.99 -18.30
C ILE A 222 18.59 -2.45 -19.41
N GLY A 223 18.82 -1.13 -19.44
CA GLY A 223 19.77 -0.53 -20.39
C GLY A 223 21.22 -1.08 -20.29
N ARG A 224 21.60 -1.59 -19.11
CA ARG A 224 22.93 -2.22 -18.84
C ARG A 224 22.91 -3.74 -18.95
N SER A 225 21.74 -4.36 -19.04
CA SER A 225 21.57 -5.81 -19.10
C SER A 225 22.22 -6.39 -20.38
N ALA A 226 22.87 -7.54 -20.23
CA ALA A 226 23.36 -8.32 -21.37
C ALA A 226 22.24 -8.86 -22.27
N TYR A 227 21.01 -8.90 -21.74
CA TYR A 227 19.82 -9.39 -22.43
C TYR A 227 18.86 -8.26 -22.86
N ARG A 228 19.30 -6.99 -22.86
CA ARG A 228 18.48 -5.82 -23.14
C ARG A 228 17.58 -5.98 -24.37
N GLU A 229 18.12 -6.48 -25.48
CA GLU A 229 17.38 -6.67 -26.75
C GLU A 229 16.25 -7.71 -26.67
N GLN A 230 16.34 -8.64 -25.70
CA GLN A 230 15.35 -9.68 -25.47
C GLN A 230 14.27 -9.23 -24.47
N ILE A 231 14.55 -8.20 -23.67
CA ILE A 231 13.67 -7.74 -22.62
C ILE A 231 12.65 -6.73 -23.17
N HIS A 232 11.40 -6.88 -22.76
CA HIS A 232 10.38 -5.84 -22.86
C HIS A 232 9.89 -5.47 -21.45
N LEU A 233 9.93 -4.18 -21.14
CA LEU A 233 9.51 -3.65 -19.83
C LEU A 233 8.10 -3.08 -19.89
N ILE A 234 7.22 -3.48 -18.99
CA ILE A 234 5.93 -2.82 -18.77
C ILE A 234 5.92 -2.16 -17.39
N LEU A 235 5.78 -0.83 -17.39
CA LEU A 235 5.48 -0.07 -16.18
C LEU A 235 3.95 0.09 -16.09
N ALA A 236 3.33 -0.71 -15.24
CA ALA A 236 1.88 -0.73 -15.05
C ALA A 236 1.47 0.32 -14.01
N GLY A 237 1.07 1.50 -14.48
CA GLY A 237 0.62 2.60 -13.63
C GLY A 237 0.75 3.96 -14.28
N GLU A 238 0.37 4.99 -13.52
CA GLU A 238 0.40 6.39 -13.93
C GLU A 238 1.14 7.23 -12.89
N GLY A 239 1.60 8.40 -13.29
CA GLY A 239 2.17 9.34 -12.33
C GLY A 239 2.99 10.47 -12.96
N PRO A 240 3.44 11.42 -12.13
CA PRO A 240 4.07 12.64 -12.60
C PRO A 240 5.43 12.44 -13.29
N ARG A 241 6.03 11.26 -13.17
CA ARG A 241 7.34 10.97 -13.78
C ARG A 241 7.27 10.24 -15.13
N GLU A 242 6.09 10.00 -15.68
CA GLU A 242 5.92 9.27 -16.93
C GLU A 242 6.78 9.83 -18.07
N ALA A 243 6.70 11.13 -18.35
CA ALA A 243 7.47 11.76 -19.42
C ALA A 243 9.00 11.59 -19.21
N HIS A 244 9.46 11.67 -17.97
CA HIS A 244 10.85 11.44 -17.62
C HIS A 244 11.27 9.99 -17.89
N TYR A 245 10.43 9.01 -17.56
CA TYR A 245 10.73 7.60 -17.76
C TYR A 245 10.74 7.22 -19.24
N ARG A 246 9.82 7.75 -20.05
CA ARG A 246 9.83 7.55 -21.51
C ARG A 246 11.12 8.06 -22.13
N HIS A 247 11.54 9.29 -21.80
CA HIS A 247 12.79 9.86 -22.27
C HIS A 247 14.04 9.07 -21.79
N LEU A 248 14.01 8.59 -20.54
CA LEU A 248 15.11 7.77 -20.01
C LEU A 248 15.21 6.42 -20.73
N ALA A 249 14.09 5.77 -21.03
CA ALA A 249 14.06 4.51 -21.79
C ALA A 249 14.64 4.67 -23.20
N GLU A 250 14.25 5.75 -23.91
CA GLU A 250 14.82 6.09 -25.22
C GLU A 250 16.36 6.25 -25.13
N ARG A 251 16.85 7.00 -24.15
CA ARG A 251 18.30 7.21 -23.95
C ARG A 251 19.05 5.93 -23.62
N CYS A 252 18.42 5.01 -22.87
CA CYS A 252 19.02 3.74 -22.47
C CYS A 252 18.83 2.63 -23.54
N GLY A 253 18.04 2.89 -24.59
CA GLY A 253 17.70 1.90 -25.61
C GLY A 253 16.85 0.76 -25.06
N VAL A 254 15.92 1.05 -24.15
CA VAL A 254 15.05 0.07 -23.49
C VAL A 254 13.71 0.01 -24.20
N ASP A 255 13.32 -1.18 -24.65
CA ASP A 255 11.99 -1.47 -25.18
C ASP A 255 10.99 -1.46 -24.03
N MET A 256 10.15 -0.40 -23.97
CA MET A 256 9.30 -0.15 -22.81
C MET A 256 7.91 0.38 -23.17
N GLU A 257 6.92 -0.14 -22.48
CA GLU A 257 5.55 0.38 -22.44
C GLU A 257 5.22 0.96 -21.06
N ILE A 258 4.45 2.06 -21.04
CA ILE A 258 3.81 2.59 -19.82
C ILE A 258 2.32 2.65 -20.09
N SER A 259 1.53 2.00 -19.23
CA SER A 259 0.07 1.94 -19.38
C SER A 259 -0.61 1.75 -18.02
N PHE A 260 -1.84 2.25 -17.92
CA PHE A 260 -2.72 1.94 -16.81
C PHE A 260 -3.53 0.68 -17.15
N PHE A 261 -3.66 -0.22 -16.19
CA PHE A 261 -4.35 -1.49 -16.34
C PHE A 261 -5.50 -1.59 -15.34
N THR A 262 -6.66 -2.02 -15.79
CA THR A 262 -7.72 -2.48 -14.88
C THR A 262 -7.23 -3.68 -14.08
N ARG A 263 -7.88 -4.00 -12.98
CA ARG A 263 -7.45 -5.15 -12.13
C ARG A 263 -7.44 -6.48 -12.90
N GLN A 264 -8.38 -6.68 -13.84
CA GLN A 264 -8.42 -7.90 -14.65
C GLN A 264 -7.29 -7.95 -15.69
N GLU A 265 -7.00 -6.83 -16.32
CA GLU A 265 -5.86 -6.70 -17.25
C GLU A 265 -4.53 -6.86 -16.51
N LEU A 266 -4.39 -6.27 -15.33
CA LEU A 266 -3.22 -6.43 -14.49
C LEU A 266 -3.01 -7.90 -14.08
N LEU A 267 -4.07 -8.61 -13.71
CA LEU A 267 -3.99 -10.04 -13.43
C LEU A 267 -3.47 -10.82 -14.64
N ASN A 268 -4.00 -10.56 -15.85
CA ASN A 268 -3.51 -11.21 -17.07
C ASN A 268 -2.03 -10.87 -17.32
N LEU A 269 -1.66 -9.60 -17.15
CA LEU A 269 -0.28 -9.13 -17.32
C LEU A 269 0.67 -9.84 -16.35
N LEU A 270 0.36 -9.91 -15.05
CA LEU A 270 1.18 -10.59 -14.07
C LEU A 270 1.29 -12.09 -14.33
N ARG A 271 0.24 -12.74 -14.83
CA ARG A 271 0.26 -14.18 -15.19
C ARG A 271 1.11 -14.50 -16.41
N CYS A 272 1.27 -13.57 -17.35
CA CYS A 272 2.06 -13.80 -18.57
C CYS A 272 3.48 -13.22 -18.49
N ALA A 273 3.82 -12.48 -17.45
CA ALA A 273 5.14 -11.93 -17.24
C ALA A 273 6.16 -13.02 -16.84
N ASP A 274 7.45 -12.73 -17.07
CA ASP A 274 8.55 -13.64 -16.73
C ASP A 274 9.24 -13.26 -15.43
N LEU A 275 9.22 -11.96 -15.07
CA LEU A 275 9.88 -11.43 -13.88
C LEU A 275 9.12 -10.20 -13.36
N TYR A 276 9.07 -10.02 -12.06
CA TYR A 276 8.57 -8.81 -11.43
C TYR A 276 9.72 -7.98 -10.85
N CYS A 277 9.75 -6.68 -11.06
CA CYS A 277 10.78 -5.80 -10.50
C CYS A 277 10.17 -4.73 -9.59
N HIS A 278 10.71 -4.64 -8.36
CA HIS A 278 10.23 -3.70 -7.34
C HIS A 278 11.36 -2.78 -6.84
N PRO A 279 11.70 -1.70 -7.57
CA PRO A 279 12.81 -0.81 -7.22
C PRO A 279 12.47 0.24 -6.15
N ALA A 280 11.28 0.18 -5.54
CA ALA A 280 10.79 1.18 -4.60
C ALA A 280 11.71 1.37 -3.38
N GLU A 281 12.07 2.62 -3.10
CA GLU A 281 12.89 2.99 -1.94
C GLU A 281 12.07 3.03 -0.64
N VAL A 282 10.78 3.40 -0.73
CA VAL A 282 9.92 3.63 0.44
C VAL A 282 8.63 2.84 0.27
N GLU A 283 8.39 1.89 1.18
CA GLU A 283 7.19 1.05 1.20
C GLU A 283 6.81 0.63 2.60
N ILE A 284 5.54 0.79 2.95
CA ILE A 284 4.99 0.27 4.21
C ILE A 284 4.77 -1.25 4.12
N GLU A 285 4.30 -1.76 2.99
CA GLU A 285 4.04 -3.18 2.75
C GLU A 285 4.36 -3.60 1.32
N SER A 286 3.87 -2.89 0.30
CA SER A 286 3.92 -3.24 -1.12
C SER A 286 2.98 -4.37 -1.55
N ILE A 287 1.67 -4.09 -1.50
CA ILE A 287 0.64 -5.01 -2.01
C ILE A 287 0.92 -5.42 -3.47
N ALA A 288 1.40 -4.49 -4.30
CA ALA A 288 1.74 -4.76 -5.69
C ALA A 288 2.82 -5.86 -5.87
N CYS A 289 3.83 -5.90 -4.99
CA CYS A 289 4.82 -6.97 -4.99
C CYS A 289 4.19 -8.31 -4.56
N LEU A 290 3.31 -8.28 -3.56
CA LEU A 290 2.60 -9.47 -3.09
C LEU A 290 1.61 -10.00 -4.14
N GLU A 291 0.94 -9.14 -4.91
CA GLU A 291 0.08 -9.53 -6.04
C GLU A 291 0.88 -10.28 -7.12
N ALA A 292 2.09 -9.80 -7.43
CA ALA A 292 2.99 -10.47 -8.37
C ALA A 292 3.46 -11.84 -7.84
N ILE A 293 3.85 -11.91 -6.57
CA ILE A 293 4.21 -13.17 -5.89
C ILE A 293 3.04 -14.16 -5.90
N ALA A 294 1.83 -13.69 -5.62
CA ALA A 294 0.62 -14.51 -5.64
C ALA A 294 0.26 -15.03 -7.04
N CYS A 295 0.71 -14.37 -8.11
CA CYS A 295 0.63 -14.87 -9.48
C CYS A 295 1.78 -15.81 -9.86
N GLY A 296 2.76 -16.04 -8.97
CA GLY A 296 3.89 -16.92 -9.19
C GLY A 296 5.12 -16.24 -9.80
N LEU A 297 5.18 -14.92 -9.83
CA LEU A 297 6.36 -14.22 -10.33
C LEU A 297 7.48 -14.20 -9.29
N VAL A 298 8.70 -14.42 -9.75
CA VAL A 298 9.90 -14.16 -8.95
C VAL A 298 10.13 -12.65 -8.92
N PRO A 299 10.25 -12.03 -7.73
CA PRO A 299 10.51 -10.61 -7.63
C PRO A 299 12.02 -10.30 -7.57
N VAL A 300 12.42 -9.15 -8.12
CA VAL A 300 13.71 -8.49 -7.88
C VAL A 300 13.43 -7.20 -7.12
N ILE A 301 13.84 -7.13 -5.85
CA ILE A 301 13.40 -6.12 -4.88
C ILE A 301 14.59 -5.28 -4.41
N ALA A 302 14.39 -3.98 -4.22
CA ALA A 302 15.39 -3.10 -3.62
C ALA A 302 15.63 -3.43 -2.14
N ASP A 303 16.88 -3.66 -1.74
CA ASP A 303 17.27 -3.75 -0.33
C ASP A 303 17.35 -2.35 0.29
N SER A 304 16.19 -1.74 0.48
CA SER A 304 16.07 -0.42 1.06
C SER A 304 15.78 -0.50 2.57
N PRO A 305 16.50 0.27 3.41
CA PRO A 305 16.18 0.37 4.83
C PRO A 305 14.86 1.10 5.14
N LYS A 306 14.21 1.67 4.11
CA LYS A 306 12.93 2.39 4.22
C LYS A 306 11.76 1.62 3.61
N SER A 307 11.97 0.35 3.23
CA SER A 307 10.99 -0.47 2.55
C SER A 307 10.78 -1.80 3.27
N ALA A 308 9.51 -2.13 3.53
CA ALA A 308 9.13 -3.45 4.04
C ALA A 308 9.26 -4.54 2.96
N ALA A 309 9.22 -4.16 1.67
CA ALA A 309 9.18 -5.12 0.56
C ALA A 309 10.37 -6.08 0.54
N LYS A 310 11.54 -5.66 1.03
CA LYS A 310 12.73 -6.53 1.11
C LYS A 310 12.51 -7.80 1.93
N ALA A 311 11.58 -7.79 2.88
CA ALA A 311 11.24 -8.96 3.69
C ALA A 311 10.50 -10.05 2.89
N PHE A 312 10.05 -9.76 1.68
CA PHE A 312 9.44 -10.75 0.80
C PHE A 312 10.47 -11.55 0.00
N ALA A 313 11.71 -11.09 -0.09
CA ALA A 313 12.77 -11.83 -0.76
C ALA A 313 13.10 -13.12 -0.01
N LEU A 314 13.14 -14.24 -0.73
CA LEU A 314 13.50 -15.53 -0.13
C LEU A 314 15.00 -15.63 0.16
N ASP A 315 15.82 -14.96 -0.65
CA ASP A 315 17.27 -14.86 -0.47
C ASP A 315 17.86 -13.68 -1.28
N ASP A 316 19.19 -13.54 -1.24
CA ASP A 316 19.94 -12.46 -1.90
C ASP A 316 19.82 -12.46 -3.43
N LYS A 317 19.36 -13.54 -4.08
CA LYS A 317 19.15 -13.59 -5.54
C LYS A 317 18.03 -12.65 -5.98
N SER A 318 17.07 -12.43 -5.09
CA SER A 318 15.93 -11.54 -5.31
C SER A 318 16.13 -10.14 -4.74
N LEU A 319 17.29 -9.86 -4.11
CA LEU A 319 17.62 -8.53 -3.58
C LEU A 319 18.72 -7.86 -4.39
N PHE A 320 18.55 -6.56 -4.66
CA PHE A 320 19.60 -5.71 -5.22
C PHE A 320 19.84 -4.50 -4.31
N LYS A 321 21.05 -3.99 -4.31
CA LYS A 321 21.43 -2.81 -3.51
C LYS A 321 20.58 -1.61 -3.91
N ASN A 322 19.95 -1.00 -2.93
CA ASN A 322 19.10 0.17 -3.17
C ASN A 322 19.81 1.23 -4.02
N LYS A 323 19.14 1.68 -5.09
CA LYS A 323 19.64 2.67 -6.07
C LYS A 323 20.84 2.23 -6.92
N ASP A 324 21.20 0.96 -6.92
CA ASP A 324 22.28 0.42 -7.73
C ASP A 324 21.74 -0.29 -8.98
N ALA A 325 21.69 0.44 -10.09
CA ALA A 325 21.21 -0.09 -11.37
C ALA A 325 22.10 -1.20 -11.94
N GLU A 326 23.40 -1.20 -11.63
CA GLU A 326 24.32 -2.25 -12.07
C GLU A 326 24.07 -3.56 -11.32
N ASP A 327 23.85 -3.47 -10.01
CA ASP A 327 23.49 -4.64 -9.20
C ASP A 327 22.12 -5.20 -9.61
N MET A 328 21.15 -4.33 -9.87
CA MET A 328 19.84 -4.74 -10.37
C MET A 328 19.95 -5.42 -11.75
N ALA A 329 20.80 -4.91 -12.66
CA ALA A 329 21.06 -5.53 -13.96
C ALA A 329 21.59 -6.96 -13.79
N ARG A 330 22.56 -7.17 -12.88
CA ARG A 330 23.09 -8.52 -12.59
C ARG A 330 22.00 -9.48 -12.08
N LYS A 331 21.07 -8.99 -11.26
CA LYS A 331 19.95 -9.83 -10.77
C LYS A 331 18.96 -10.17 -11.88
N ILE A 332 18.65 -9.21 -12.75
CA ILE A 332 17.81 -9.44 -13.94
C ILE A 332 18.49 -10.46 -14.86
N ASP A 333 19.76 -10.27 -15.21
CA ASP A 333 20.52 -11.16 -16.07
C ASP A 333 20.59 -12.59 -15.52
N TYR A 334 20.72 -12.71 -14.19
CA TYR A 334 20.69 -14.01 -13.52
C TYR A 334 19.36 -14.72 -13.79
N TRP A 335 18.22 -14.06 -13.55
CA TRP A 335 16.90 -14.69 -13.74
C TRP A 335 16.53 -14.92 -15.20
N VAL A 336 17.07 -14.14 -16.14
CA VAL A 336 16.94 -14.39 -17.59
C VAL A 336 17.67 -15.69 -17.97
N SER A 337 18.90 -15.87 -17.47
CA SER A 337 19.77 -17.00 -17.85
C SER A 337 19.50 -18.30 -17.09
N HIS A 338 18.68 -18.30 -16.04
CA HIS A 338 18.38 -19.48 -15.21
C HIS A 338 16.88 -19.82 -15.18
N PRO A 339 16.26 -20.18 -16.31
CA PRO A 339 14.81 -20.39 -16.39
C PRO A 339 14.31 -21.54 -15.49
N ASP A 340 15.07 -22.62 -15.35
CA ASP A 340 14.69 -23.78 -14.51
C ASP A 340 14.68 -23.39 -13.03
N GLU A 341 15.67 -22.63 -12.58
CA GLU A 341 15.73 -22.14 -11.22
C GLU A 341 14.64 -21.09 -10.97
N ARG A 342 14.36 -20.21 -11.95
CA ARG A 342 13.26 -19.27 -11.86
C ARG A 342 11.92 -19.98 -11.68
N ALA A 343 11.68 -21.07 -12.41
CA ALA A 343 10.48 -21.89 -12.25
C ALA A 343 10.39 -22.57 -10.87
N ASP A 344 11.52 -22.96 -10.29
CA ASP A 344 11.57 -23.50 -8.92
C ASP A 344 11.27 -22.41 -7.87
N TYR A 345 11.87 -21.22 -8.04
CA TYR A 345 11.61 -20.08 -7.17
C TYR A 345 10.17 -19.57 -7.28
N SER A 346 9.56 -19.62 -8.45
CA SER A 346 8.14 -19.31 -8.64
C SER A 346 7.27 -20.13 -7.68
N ARG A 347 7.49 -21.44 -7.56
CA ARG A 347 6.77 -22.32 -6.62
C ARG A 347 7.02 -21.92 -5.17
N LYS A 348 8.27 -21.65 -4.79
CA LYS A 348 8.63 -21.22 -3.42
C LYS A 348 7.99 -19.88 -3.06
N TYR A 349 7.91 -18.95 -4.01
CA TYR A 349 7.25 -17.66 -3.81
C TYR A 349 5.74 -17.80 -3.66
N LEU A 350 5.10 -18.68 -4.42
CA LEU A 350 3.69 -19.00 -4.25
C LEU A 350 3.40 -19.52 -2.84
N ASP A 351 4.19 -20.46 -2.36
CA ASP A 351 4.05 -21.03 -1.02
C ASP A 351 4.23 -19.93 0.06
N SER A 352 5.24 -19.07 -0.09
CA SER A 352 5.49 -17.97 0.83
C SER A 352 4.39 -16.92 0.84
N GLY A 353 3.70 -16.74 -0.29
CA GLY A 353 2.60 -15.77 -0.46
C GLY A 353 1.30 -16.15 0.25
N THR A 354 1.11 -17.43 0.60
CA THR A 354 -0.15 -17.93 1.18
C THR A 354 -0.55 -17.26 2.48
N GLN A 355 0.43 -16.84 3.29
CA GLN A 355 0.20 -16.12 4.55
C GLN A 355 -0.44 -14.73 4.37
N PHE A 356 -0.39 -14.16 3.15
CA PHE A 356 -0.94 -12.85 2.81
C PHE A 356 -2.32 -12.93 2.14
N GLU A 357 -2.98 -14.08 2.21
CA GLU A 357 -4.33 -14.25 1.67
C GLU A 357 -5.31 -13.28 2.36
N GLN A 358 -6.05 -12.49 1.56
CA GLN A 358 -6.87 -11.37 2.03
C GLN A 358 -7.94 -11.78 3.06
N GLN A 359 -8.62 -12.90 2.83
CA GLN A 359 -9.68 -13.35 3.75
C GLN A 359 -9.12 -13.66 5.14
N SER A 360 -7.93 -14.28 5.19
CA SER A 360 -7.25 -14.57 6.45
C SER A 360 -6.80 -13.29 7.17
N CYS A 361 -6.25 -12.33 6.42
CA CYS A 361 -5.84 -11.04 6.97
C CYS A 361 -7.04 -10.24 7.49
N MET A 362 -8.14 -10.18 6.74
CA MET A 362 -9.37 -9.48 7.16
C MET A 362 -10.00 -10.13 8.39
N ARG A 363 -9.94 -11.46 8.53
CA ARG A 363 -10.40 -12.16 9.75
C ARG A 363 -9.58 -11.75 10.98
N GLN A 364 -8.27 -11.57 10.83
CA GLN A 364 -7.41 -11.08 11.90
C GLN A 364 -7.72 -9.61 12.26
N MET A 365 -8.05 -8.77 11.25
CA MET A 365 -8.52 -7.42 11.48
C MET A 365 -9.85 -7.39 12.25
N GLU A 366 -10.80 -8.23 11.89
CA GLU A 366 -12.06 -8.39 12.61
C GLU A 366 -11.83 -8.82 14.06
N GLN A 367 -10.96 -9.83 14.29
CA GLN A 367 -10.60 -10.27 15.63
C GLN A 367 -9.96 -9.15 16.46
N MET A 368 -9.13 -8.32 15.87
CA MET A 368 -8.54 -7.14 16.53
C MET A 368 -9.63 -6.15 17.00
N LEU A 369 -10.69 -5.96 16.22
CA LEU A 369 -11.83 -5.12 16.63
C LEU A 369 -12.58 -5.73 17.81
N PHE A 370 -12.83 -7.05 17.81
CA PHE A 370 -13.42 -7.77 18.94
C PHE A 370 -12.54 -7.68 20.20
N ASP A 371 -11.22 -7.83 20.06
CA ASP A 371 -10.29 -7.72 21.18
C ASP A 371 -10.36 -6.34 21.83
N ALA A 372 -10.45 -5.27 21.03
CA ALA A 372 -10.58 -3.91 21.54
C ALA A 372 -11.89 -3.69 22.31
N VAL A 373 -13.00 -4.25 21.83
CA VAL A 373 -14.28 -4.19 22.53
C VAL A 373 -14.23 -4.98 23.85
N ALA A 374 -13.62 -6.17 23.83
CA ALA A 374 -13.46 -7.00 25.02
C ALA A 374 -12.59 -6.33 26.09
N MET A 375 -11.51 -5.64 25.70
CA MET A 375 -10.64 -4.88 26.61
C MET A 375 -11.39 -3.74 27.31
N ALA A 376 -12.32 -3.06 26.62
CA ALA A 376 -13.10 -1.97 27.20
C ALA A 376 -14.22 -2.44 28.14
N GLY A 377 -14.70 -3.67 27.96
CA GLY A 377 -15.72 -4.29 28.82
C GLY A 377 -15.16 -5.07 30.00
N ALA A 378 -13.83 -5.24 30.11
CA ALA A 378 -13.21 -5.89 31.25
C ALA A 378 -13.30 -4.96 32.50
N PRO A 379 -13.75 -5.44 33.67
CA PRO A 379 -13.71 -4.64 34.88
C PRO A 379 -12.24 -4.32 35.22
N VAL A 380 -11.99 -3.05 35.50
CA VAL A 380 -10.67 -2.51 35.95
C VAL A 380 -10.35 -3.03 37.37
#